data_6e257b8ba5f9331efe6e909a773e11dc
#
_entry.id   6e257b8ba5f9331efe6e909a773e11dc
#
_cell.length_a   1.000
_cell.length_b   1.000
_cell.length_c   1.000
_cell.angle_alpha   90.00
_cell.angle_beta   90.00
_cell.angle_gamma   90.00
#
_symmetry.space_group_name_H-M   'P 1'
#
loop_
_entity.id
_entity.type
_entity.pdbx_description
1 polymer ?
#
loop_
_entity_poly.entity_id
_entity_poly.type
_entity_poly.pdbx_seq_one_letter_code
_entity_poly.pdbx_strand_id
1 'polypeptide(L)'
;MIEEELDSLELPVKTEGYTLELRDGRAVAVERRRRMIDPASRLFISRMEDDIPATVGDALDRIGVSGIMKPGGLVAIKVNLGGGIAGVPSSFSDPLVVEGVIDKARELGAVPFVCEADMRTLSMDQGLLARRALYPLLARKGVPFVNLSHLAGIDFFPCGWSTPLHLPRALLHPAVKIVSVPALKHHWECGVTLAAKNMYGAISERQKSVFHRGGAIDETVAAAVRAVTPDISLLAHRQVGGSLGPHFCVPIDFGYVVASDNVLAADRVGCDFMGVDWRGVKHLQINCGGREIPYDLLEGSVPFDPVVTRRIAGTAIGPVKRWFWRGLLYPQYFLPHRTQHMQIPRFEALGTWANWLFFHTRGDPWPSRWRARRVEKS
;
A
#
# COMPACT_ATOMS: atom_id res chain seq x y z
N MET A 1 9.75 0.39 -24.14
CA MET A 1 9.80 -0.24 -22.77
C MET A 1 8.44 -0.08 -22.11
N ILE A 2 8.19 -0.72 -20.94
CA ILE A 2 6.85 -0.68 -20.30
C ILE A 2 6.39 0.75 -19.99
N GLU A 3 7.31 1.65 -19.60
CA GLU A 3 6.98 3.05 -19.31
C GLU A 3 6.47 3.78 -20.56
N GLU A 4 7.05 3.54 -21.72
CA GLU A 4 6.61 4.14 -22.99
C GLU A 4 5.22 3.62 -23.37
N GLU A 5 4.96 2.32 -23.16
CA GLU A 5 3.64 1.74 -23.35
C GLU A 5 2.61 2.38 -22.42
N LEU A 6 2.93 2.51 -21.14
CA LEU A 6 2.07 3.13 -20.14
C LEU A 6 1.80 4.61 -20.46
N ASP A 7 2.81 5.35 -20.92
CA ASP A 7 2.68 6.76 -21.29
C ASP A 7 1.97 6.96 -22.65
N SER A 8 1.89 5.93 -23.48
CA SER A 8 1.14 5.96 -24.75
C SER A 8 -0.37 5.76 -24.56
N LEU A 9 -0.81 5.24 -23.40
CA LEU A 9 -2.22 4.98 -23.15
C LEU A 9 -3.03 6.29 -23.18
N GLU A 10 -4.00 6.36 -24.10
CA GLU A 10 -4.94 7.49 -24.18
C GLU A 10 -6.14 7.23 -23.27
N LEU A 11 -6.37 8.16 -22.33
CA LEU A 11 -7.52 8.03 -21.43
C LEU A 11 -8.83 8.17 -22.20
N PRO A 12 -9.80 7.26 -21.99
CA PRO A 12 -11.14 7.44 -22.50
C PRO A 12 -11.80 8.69 -21.89
N VAL A 13 -12.65 9.37 -22.69
CA VAL A 13 -13.30 10.61 -22.27
C VAL A 13 -14.09 10.44 -20.97
N LYS A 14 -14.63 9.22 -20.75
CA LYS A 14 -15.47 8.94 -19.59
C LYS A 14 -15.32 7.48 -19.13
N THR A 15 -15.18 7.30 -17.82
CA THR A 15 -15.20 5.99 -17.15
C THR A 15 -16.16 6.02 -15.97
N GLU A 16 -16.21 4.96 -15.18
CA GLU A 16 -16.91 5.00 -13.89
C GLU A 16 -16.28 5.99 -12.91
N GLY A 17 -14.94 6.11 -12.93
CA GLY A 17 -14.18 6.92 -11.97
C GLY A 17 -14.08 8.39 -12.32
N TYR A 18 -14.08 8.75 -13.59
CA TYR A 18 -13.85 10.13 -14.02
C TYR A 18 -14.53 10.48 -15.35
N THR A 19 -14.57 11.79 -15.64
CA THR A 19 -14.82 12.37 -16.96
C THR A 19 -13.66 13.30 -17.30
N LEU A 20 -13.15 13.27 -18.54
CA LEU A 20 -12.14 14.21 -19.00
C LEU A 20 -12.83 15.53 -19.38
N GLU A 21 -12.25 16.63 -18.91
CA GLU A 21 -12.64 18.00 -19.20
C GLU A 21 -11.43 18.81 -19.66
N LEU A 22 -11.67 19.87 -20.43
CA LEU A 22 -10.65 20.87 -20.70
C LEU A 22 -10.79 22.03 -19.70
N ARG A 23 -9.71 22.28 -18.94
CA ARG A 23 -9.59 23.43 -18.05
C ARG A 23 -8.32 24.19 -18.42
N ASP A 24 -8.48 25.46 -18.76
CA ASP A 24 -7.36 26.33 -19.20
C ASP A 24 -6.52 25.69 -20.33
N GLY A 25 -7.17 25.02 -21.29
CA GLY A 25 -6.53 24.37 -22.42
C GLY A 25 -5.80 23.04 -22.10
N ARG A 26 -5.92 22.53 -20.87
CA ARG A 26 -5.32 21.26 -20.44
C ARG A 26 -6.40 20.24 -20.16
N ALA A 27 -6.14 18.99 -20.55
CA ALA A 27 -6.99 17.88 -20.17
C ALA A 27 -6.84 17.57 -18.68
N VAL A 28 -7.94 17.49 -17.98
CA VAL A 28 -8.01 17.12 -16.55
C VAL A 28 -9.05 16.02 -16.37
N ALA A 29 -8.85 15.16 -15.37
CA ALA A 29 -9.84 14.17 -14.97
C ALA A 29 -10.67 14.75 -13.81
N VAL A 30 -11.99 14.67 -13.93
CA VAL A 30 -12.93 15.12 -12.88
C VAL A 30 -13.66 13.92 -12.34
N GLU A 31 -13.60 13.73 -11.02
CA GLU A 31 -14.22 12.60 -10.34
C GLU A 31 -15.73 12.56 -10.60
N ARG A 32 -16.20 11.37 -10.93
CA ARG A 32 -17.63 11.07 -10.95
C ARG A 32 -18.01 10.48 -9.59
N ARG A 33 -19.15 10.89 -9.05
CA ARG A 33 -19.72 10.22 -7.89
C ARG A 33 -19.94 8.76 -8.20
N ARG A 34 -19.28 7.86 -7.46
CA ARG A 34 -19.49 6.43 -7.54
C ARG A 34 -19.62 5.82 -6.16
N ARG A 35 -20.30 4.70 -6.11
CA ARG A 35 -20.47 3.93 -4.88
C ARG A 35 -19.25 3.03 -4.69
N MET A 36 -18.57 3.17 -3.55
CA MET A 36 -17.43 2.33 -3.18
C MET A 36 -17.85 1.04 -2.43
N ILE A 37 -19.09 0.99 -1.94
CA ILE A 37 -19.66 -0.16 -1.24
C ILE A 37 -20.34 -1.05 -2.27
N ASP A 38 -19.96 -2.31 -2.29
CA ASP A 38 -20.60 -3.36 -3.07
C ASP A 38 -20.93 -4.55 -2.15
N PRO A 39 -22.22 -4.90 -1.99
CA PRO A 39 -22.62 -6.07 -1.21
C PRO A 39 -22.12 -7.39 -1.74
N ALA A 40 -21.83 -7.47 -3.04
CA ALA A 40 -21.30 -8.65 -3.71
C ALA A 40 -19.77 -8.75 -3.64
N SER A 41 -19.11 -7.86 -2.87
CA SER A 41 -17.64 -7.89 -2.70
C SER A 41 -17.20 -9.22 -2.11
N ARG A 42 -16.33 -9.92 -2.82
CA ARG A 42 -15.78 -11.21 -2.41
C ARG A 42 -14.57 -11.01 -1.51
N LEU A 43 -14.49 -11.82 -0.45
CA LEU A 43 -13.38 -11.80 0.48
C LEU A 43 -12.99 -13.23 0.86
N PHE A 44 -11.71 -13.54 0.79
CA PHE A 44 -11.15 -14.82 1.18
C PHE A 44 -10.02 -14.66 2.17
N ILE A 45 -9.98 -15.51 3.20
CA ILE A 45 -8.96 -15.50 4.25
C ILE A 45 -8.35 -16.90 4.33
N SER A 46 -7.01 -17.00 4.23
CA SER A 46 -6.28 -18.24 4.48
C SER A 46 -5.09 -18.01 5.39
N ARG A 47 -4.57 -19.10 5.97
CA ARG A 47 -3.24 -19.09 6.56
C ARG A 47 -2.19 -19.07 5.46
N MET A 48 -1.06 -18.46 5.76
CA MET A 48 0.09 -18.44 4.88
C MET A 48 0.88 -19.73 5.12
N GLU A 49 0.95 -20.55 4.10
CA GLU A 49 1.72 -21.81 4.11
C GLU A 49 3.21 -21.55 3.83
N ASP A 50 4.03 -22.60 3.87
CA ASP A 50 5.48 -22.50 3.62
C ASP A 50 5.78 -21.98 2.20
N ASP A 51 5.00 -22.41 1.20
CA ASP A 51 5.03 -21.86 -0.16
C ASP A 51 4.11 -20.62 -0.24
N ILE A 52 4.67 -19.48 0.12
CA ILE A 52 3.93 -18.21 0.14
C ILE A 52 3.43 -17.82 -1.25
N PRO A 53 4.24 -17.88 -2.33
CA PRO A 53 3.75 -17.61 -3.68
C PRO A 53 2.56 -18.45 -4.08
N ALA A 54 2.58 -19.76 -3.82
CA ALA A 54 1.45 -20.64 -4.10
C ALA A 54 0.22 -20.28 -3.28
N THR A 55 0.36 -20.04 -1.97
CA THR A 55 -0.75 -19.61 -1.10
C THR A 55 -1.40 -18.32 -1.60
N VAL A 56 -0.61 -17.37 -2.07
CA VAL A 56 -1.12 -16.12 -2.67
C VAL A 56 -1.88 -16.41 -3.97
N GLY A 57 -1.34 -17.28 -4.83
CA GLY A 57 -1.99 -17.71 -6.06
C GLY A 57 -3.37 -18.32 -5.79
N ASP A 58 -3.45 -19.24 -4.83
CA ASP A 58 -4.71 -19.89 -4.43
C ASP A 58 -5.74 -18.89 -3.89
N ALA A 59 -5.31 -17.94 -3.06
CA ALA A 59 -6.20 -16.90 -2.54
C ALA A 59 -6.76 -15.99 -3.66
N LEU A 60 -5.94 -15.68 -4.65
CA LEU A 60 -6.36 -14.91 -5.82
C LEU A 60 -7.36 -15.71 -6.68
N ASP A 61 -7.17 -17.01 -6.85
CA ASP A 61 -8.12 -17.87 -7.57
C ASP A 61 -9.48 -17.90 -6.86
N ARG A 62 -9.49 -18.00 -5.53
CA ARG A 62 -10.72 -18.00 -4.73
C ARG A 62 -11.58 -16.76 -4.96
N ILE A 63 -10.97 -15.59 -5.10
CA ILE A 63 -11.72 -14.36 -5.42
C ILE A 63 -12.02 -14.21 -6.92
N GLY A 64 -11.68 -15.19 -7.76
CA GLY A 64 -11.98 -15.18 -9.21
C GLY A 64 -11.12 -14.22 -10.00
N VAL A 65 -9.82 -14.18 -9.71
CA VAL A 65 -8.84 -13.27 -10.36
C VAL A 65 -8.80 -13.40 -11.88
N SER A 66 -9.10 -14.57 -12.45
CA SER A 66 -9.18 -14.80 -13.91
C SER A 66 -10.26 -13.94 -14.59
N GLY A 67 -11.26 -13.47 -13.82
CA GLY A 67 -12.22 -12.47 -14.28
C GLY A 67 -11.63 -11.07 -14.46
N ILE A 68 -10.56 -10.77 -13.73
CA ILE A 68 -9.92 -9.45 -13.63
C ILE A 68 -8.66 -9.38 -14.50
N MET A 69 -7.72 -10.30 -14.31
CA MET A 69 -6.48 -10.39 -15.07
C MET A 69 -6.73 -11.18 -16.37
N LYS A 70 -6.47 -10.55 -17.50
CA LYS A 70 -6.71 -11.15 -18.83
C LYS A 70 -5.41 -11.33 -19.59
N PRO A 71 -5.33 -12.31 -20.50
CA PRO A 71 -4.16 -12.47 -21.36
C PRO A 71 -3.82 -11.17 -22.10
N GLY A 72 -2.54 -10.77 -22.07
CA GLY A 72 -2.05 -9.52 -22.63
C GLY A 72 -2.41 -8.26 -21.84
N GLY A 73 -3.24 -8.35 -20.79
CA GLY A 73 -3.64 -7.20 -19.98
C GLY A 73 -2.52 -6.74 -19.03
N LEU A 74 -2.38 -5.44 -18.85
CA LEU A 74 -1.40 -4.83 -17.95
C LEU A 74 -1.86 -4.96 -16.49
N VAL A 75 -0.96 -5.44 -15.61
CA VAL A 75 -1.24 -5.60 -14.18
C VAL A 75 -0.22 -4.81 -13.35
N ALA A 76 -0.67 -3.70 -12.78
CA ALA A 76 0.10 -2.87 -11.87
C ALA A 76 0.08 -3.47 -10.45
N ILE A 77 1.18 -4.03 -10.00
CA ILE A 77 1.35 -4.50 -8.63
C ILE A 77 1.86 -3.33 -7.78
N LYS A 78 0.92 -2.62 -7.14
CA LYS A 78 1.23 -1.46 -6.32
C LYS A 78 1.69 -1.90 -4.94
N VAL A 79 2.99 -1.83 -4.72
CA VAL A 79 3.62 -2.14 -3.44
C VAL A 79 3.64 -0.94 -2.49
N ASN A 80 4.00 -1.16 -1.23
CA ASN A 80 4.33 -0.15 -0.24
C ASN A 80 5.80 -0.29 0.14
N LEU A 81 6.65 0.63 -0.29
CA LEU A 81 8.08 0.63 0.03
C LEU A 81 8.46 1.73 1.03
N GLY A 82 7.51 2.61 1.35
CA GLY A 82 7.65 3.73 2.26
C GLY A 82 7.37 3.35 3.69
N GLY A 83 8.21 2.59 4.24
CA GLY A 83 8.15 2.32 5.67
C GLY A 83 9.54 2.38 6.24
N GLY A 84 9.58 2.70 7.50
CA GLY A 84 10.70 2.50 8.36
C GLY A 84 12.03 3.10 7.91
N ILE A 85 12.47 4.06 8.66
CA ILE A 85 13.88 4.48 8.66
C ILE A 85 14.76 3.25 8.97
N ALA A 86 14.24 2.27 9.68
CA ALA A 86 14.98 1.12 10.22
C ALA A 86 15.00 -0.14 9.34
N GLY A 87 14.45 -0.12 8.12
CA GLY A 87 14.48 -1.32 7.27
C GLY A 87 13.74 -2.55 7.85
N VAL A 88 12.77 -2.31 8.74
CA VAL A 88 11.99 -3.39 9.36
C VAL A 88 11.12 -4.07 8.30
N PRO A 89 11.26 -5.39 8.04
CA PRO A 89 10.51 -6.08 6.99
C PRO A 89 8.99 -5.88 7.08
N SER A 90 8.41 -5.79 8.26
CA SER A 90 6.98 -5.53 8.48
C SER A 90 6.53 -4.12 8.07
N SER A 91 7.44 -3.22 7.68
CA SER A 91 7.11 -1.85 7.28
C SER A 91 6.99 -1.63 5.78
N PHE A 92 7.26 -2.65 4.96
CA PHE A 92 7.09 -2.64 3.50
C PHE A 92 6.46 -3.93 3.01
N SER A 93 6.01 -3.97 1.76
CA SER A 93 5.37 -5.16 1.16
C SER A 93 6.30 -6.36 1.19
N ASP A 94 5.76 -7.55 1.51
CA ASP A 94 6.53 -8.78 1.55
C ASP A 94 6.89 -9.24 0.11
N PRO A 95 8.19 -9.39 -0.22
CA PRO A 95 8.60 -9.77 -1.57
C PRO A 95 8.05 -11.12 -2.03
N LEU A 96 7.85 -12.09 -1.13
CA LEU A 96 7.28 -13.39 -1.50
C LEU A 96 5.79 -13.30 -1.84
N VAL A 97 5.07 -12.37 -1.22
CA VAL A 97 3.68 -12.05 -1.60
C VAL A 97 3.65 -11.40 -2.98
N VAL A 98 4.57 -10.47 -3.26
CA VAL A 98 4.72 -9.85 -4.58
C VAL A 98 5.05 -10.90 -5.64
N GLU A 99 5.92 -11.88 -5.32
CA GLU A 99 6.23 -13.01 -6.18
C GLU A 99 4.99 -13.80 -6.56
N GLY A 100 4.13 -14.15 -5.59
CA GLY A 100 2.90 -14.88 -5.85
C GLY A 100 1.93 -14.15 -6.78
N VAL A 101 1.82 -12.82 -6.65
CA VAL A 101 1.01 -12.01 -7.57
C VAL A 101 1.60 -11.99 -8.98
N ILE A 102 2.93 -11.88 -9.11
CA ILE A 102 3.63 -11.95 -10.40
C ILE A 102 3.38 -13.28 -11.09
N ASP A 103 3.54 -14.38 -10.34
CA ASP A 103 3.38 -15.72 -10.88
C ASP A 103 1.95 -15.98 -11.35
N LYS A 104 0.95 -15.59 -10.54
CA LYS A 104 -0.46 -15.70 -10.91
C LYS A 104 -0.82 -14.85 -12.13
N ALA A 105 -0.34 -13.62 -12.21
CA ALA A 105 -0.58 -12.78 -13.38
C ALA A 105 -0.02 -13.42 -14.67
N ARG A 106 1.18 -13.97 -14.62
CA ARG A 106 1.80 -14.68 -15.74
C ARG A 106 1.11 -15.98 -16.10
N GLU A 107 0.70 -16.75 -15.10
CA GLU A 107 -0.10 -17.97 -15.31
C GLU A 107 -1.36 -17.66 -16.14
N LEU A 108 -1.99 -16.52 -15.87
CA LEU A 108 -3.16 -16.03 -16.60
C LEU A 108 -2.82 -15.33 -17.93
N GLY A 109 -1.53 -15.29 -18.33
CA GLY A 109 -1.06 -14.64 -19.55
C GLY A 109 -1.05 -13.11 -19.49
N ALA A 110 -1.25 -12.49 -18.33
CA ALA A 110 -1.18 -11.05 -18.16
C ALA A 110 0.28 -10.56 -18.06
N VAL A 111 0.47 -9.25 -18.22
CA VAL A 111 1.78 -8.59 -18.22
C VAL A 111 1.94 -7.81 -16.89
N PRO A 112 2.58 -8.40 -15.86
CA PRO A 112 2.76 -7.74 -14.59
C PRO A 112 3.94 -6.74 -14.62
N PHE A 113 3.77 -5.64 -13.90
CA PHE A 113 4.85 -4.73 -13.50
C PHE A 113 4.65 -4.32 -12.04
N VAL A 114 5.76 -4.14 -11.32
CA VAL A 114 5.73 -3.67 -9.93
C VAL A 114 5.92 -2.16 -9.91
N CYS A 115 5.14 -1.45 -9.12
CA CYS A 115 5.19 0.01 -9.12
C CYS A 115 5.07 0.64 -7.73
N GLU A 116 5.72 1.79 -7.57
CA GLU A 116 5.61 2.71 -6.45
C GLU A 116 6.04 4.11 -6.93
N ALA A 117 5.67 5.16 -6.21
CA ALA A 117 6.15 6.51 -6.50
C ALA A 117 7.16 6.97 -5.44
N ASP A 118 8.03 7.88 -5.83
CA ASP A 118 8.97 8.52 -4.92
C ASP A 118 8.24 9.11 -3.70
N MET A 119 8.92 9.05 -2.59
CA MET A 119 8.51 9.69 -1.36
C MET A 119 9.47 10.80 -1.01
N ARG A 120 9.03 11.71 -0.17
CA ARG A 120 9.79 12.87 0.22
C ARG A 120 11.25 12.60 0.61
N THR A 121 11.51 11.44 1.22
CA THR A 121 12.84 11.05 1.73
C THR A 121 13.41 9.81 1.09
N LEU A 122 12.68 9.21 0.15
CA LEU A 122 13.06 7.94 -0.47
C LEU A 122 12.77 8.00 -1.97
N SER A 123 13.82 7.92 -2.77
CA SER A 123 13.71 7.65 -4.20
C SER A 123 13.53 6.16 -4.44
N MET A 124 12.68 5.80 -5.38
CA MET A 124 12.43 4.42 -5.79
C MET A 124 13.53 3.93 -6.73
N ASP A 125 14.78 3.99 -6.25
CA ASP A 125 15.95 3.55 -6.99
C ASP A 125 16.30 2.07 -6.73
N GLN A 126 17.26 1.55 -7.52
CA GLN A 126 17.74 0.18 -7.40
C GLN A 126 18.29 -0.13 -6.00
N GLY A 127 18.95 0.84 -5.35
CA GLY A 127 19.49 0.67 -4.00
C GLY A 127 18.38 0.46 -2.96
N LEU A 128 17.27 1.21 -3.06
CA LEU A 128 16.11 1.00 -2.20
C LEU A 128 15.47 -0.36 -2.46
N LEU A 129 15.25 -0.71 -3.73
CA LEU A 129 14.65 -2.00 -4.11
C LEU A 129 15.49 -3.17 -3.61
N ALA A 130 16.83 -3.07 -3.65
CA ALA A 130 17.74 -4.08 -3.11
C ALA A 130 17.59 -4.22 -1.58
N ARG A 131 17.54 -3.10 -0.86
CA ARG A 131 17.33 -3.09 0.60
C ARG A 131 15.95 -3.65 1.02
N ARG A 132 14.97 -3.61 0.12
CA ARG A 132 13.64 -4.20 0.33
C ARG A 132 13.51 -5.62 -0.24
N ALA A 133 14.61 -6.24 -0.66
CA ALA A 133 14.68 -7.55 -1.29
C ALA A 133 13.81 -7.70 -2.56
N LEU A 134 13.39 -6.60 -3.16
CA LEU A 134 12.62 -6.61 -4.40
C LEU A 134 13.51 -6.69 -5.63
N TYR A 135 14.66 -6.01 -5.65
CA TYR A 135 15.51 -5.99 -6.83
C TYR A 135 15.96 -7.39 -7.29
N PRO A 136 16.46 -8.28 -6.38
CA PRO A 136 16.82 -9.63 -6.78
C PRO A 136 15.64 -10.46 -7.29
N LEU A 137 14.45 -10.26 -6.69
CA LEU A 137 13.22 -10.92 -7.14
C LEU A 137 12.85 -10.49 -8.55
N LEU A 138 12.78 -9.19 -8.79
CA LEU A 138 12.35 -8.64 -10.08
C LEU A 138 13.33 -9.00 -11.19
N ALA A 139 14.65 -8.97 -10.91
CA ALA A 139 15.66 -9.41 -11.85
C ALA A 139 15.54 -10.89 -12.21
N ARG A 140 15.34 -11.78 -11.19
CA ARG A 140 15.13 -13.21 -11.41
C ARG A 140 13.88 -13.50 -12.24
N LYS A 141 12.81 -12.77 -11.96
CA LYS A 141 11.52 -12.93 -12.65
C LYS A 141 11.48 -12.17 -14.00
N GLY A 142 12.43 -11.30 -14.31
CA GLY A 142 12.36 -10.45 -15.51
C GLY A 142 11.10 -9.59 -15.52
N VAL A 143 10.72 -9.00 -14.37
CA VAL A 143 9.57 -8.11 -14.22
C VAL A 143 10.08 -6.69 -13.99
N PRO A 144 9.60 -5.70 -14.76
CA PRO A 144 10.03 -4.32 -14.60
C PRO A 144 9.49 -3.71 -13.30
N PHE A 145 10.28 -2.82 -12.70
CA PHE A 145 9.82 -1.87 -11.70
C PHE A 145 9.59 -0.52 -12.39
N VAL A 146 8.38 0.02 -12.21
CA VAL A 146 7.98 1.31 -12.74
C VAL A 146 7.92 2.33 -11.62
N ASN A 147 8.75 3.37 -11.69
CA ASN A 147 8.63 4.52 -10.79
C ASN A 147 7.50 5.42 -11.28
N LEU A 148 6.38 5.40 -10.59
CA LEU A 148 5.18 6.17 -10.93
C LEU A 148 5.42 7.69 -11.01
N SER A 149 6.45 8.19 -10.33
CA SER A 149 6.83 9.62 -10.38
C SER A 149 7.42 10.05 -11.72
N HIS A 150 7.84 9.10 -12.54
CA HIS A 150 8.44 9.36 -13.86
C HIS A 150 7.44 9.23 -15.02
N LEU A 151 6.24 8.68 -14.77
CA LEU A 151 5.20 8.55 -15.77
C LEU A 151 4.48 9.87 -16.05
N ALA A 152 3.90 9.98 -17.23
CA ALA A 152 3.02 11.10 -17.58
C ALA A 152 1.87 11.21 -16.59
N GLY A 153 1.74 12.41 -16.02
CA GLY A 153 0.72 12.71 -15.01
C GLY A 153 -0.53 13.37 -15.59
N ILE A 154 -1.59 13.33 -14.79
CA ILE A 154 -2.82 14.10 -15.04
C ILE A 154 -3.33 14.67 -13.72
N ASP A 155 -3.92 15.86 -13.80
CA ASP A 155 -4.63 16.46 -12.68
C ASP A 155 -6.02 15.83 -12.54
N PHE A 156 -6.25 15.18 -11.40
CA PHE A 156 -7.53 14.58 -11.05
C PHE A 156 -8.21 15.45 -9.98
N PHE A 157 -9.40 15.96 -10.28
CA PHE A 157 -10.18 16.78 -9.37
C PHE A 157 -11.20 15.94 -8.61
N PRO A 158 -10.98 15.64 -7.31
CA PRO A 158 -11.98 15.00 -6.48
C PRO A 158 -13.26 15.83 -6.38
N CYS A 159 -14.40 15.17 -6.19
CA CYS A 159 -15.68 15.86 -6.03
C CYS A 159 -15.63 16.90 -4.90
N GLY A 160 -15.95 18.15 -5.24
CA GLY A 160 -15.97 19.27 -4.29
C GLY A 160 -14.59 19.84 -3.95
N TRP A 161 -13.52 19.39 -4.60
CA TRP A 161 -12.18 19.93 -4.39
C TRP A 161 -11.81 20.96 -5.47
N SER A 162 -11.17 22.05 -5.04
CA SER A 162 -10.55 23.03 -5.94
C SER A 162 -9.09 22.69 -6.29
N THR A 163 -8.45 21.83 -5.48
CA THR A 163 -7.07 21.40 -5.67
C THR A 163 -7.05 20.00 -6.24
N PRO A 164 -6.40 19.76 -7.38
CA PRO A 164 -6.32 18.41 -7.96
C PRO A 164 -5.33 17.53 -7.22
N LEU A 165 -5.51 16.21 -7.37
CA LEU A 165 -4.47 15.22 -7.14
C LEU A 165 -3.70 15.00 -8.44
N HIS A 166 -2.38 15.14 -8.40
CA HIS A 166 -1.53 14.81 -9.53
C HIS A 166 -1.18 13.31 -9.50
N LEU A 167 -1.70 12.56 -10.45
CA LEU A 167 -1.63 11.10 -10.51
C LEU A 167 -1.01 10.61 -11.82
N PRO A 168 -0.33 9.46 -11.83
CA PRO A 168 0.10 8.83 -13.07
C PRO A 168 -1.11 8.49 -13.95
N ARG A 169 -1.12 9.02 -15.17
CA ARG A 169 -2.23 8.85 -16.11
C ARG A 169 -2.56 7.37 -16.36
N ALA A 170 -1.54 6.55 -16.49
CA ALA A 170 -1.68 5.12 -16.74
C ALA A 170 -2.53 4.39 -15.67
N LEU A 171 -2.44 4.78 -14.39
CA LEU A 171 -3.24 4.14 -13.34
C LEU A 171 -4.74 4.52 -13.37
N LEU A 172 -5.11 5.54 -14.12
CA LEU A 172 -6.52 5.89 -14.36
C LEU A 172 -7.09 5.13 -15.57
N HIS A 173 -6.24 4.51 -16.39
CA HIS A 173 -6.67 3.82 -17.60
C HIS A 173 -7.30 2.45 -17.28
N PRO A 174 -8.52 2.14 -17.77
CA PRO A 174 -9.24 0.92 -17.39
C PRO A 174 -8.58 -0.39 -17.87
N ALA A 175 -7.67 -0.31 -18.86
CA ALA A 175 -6.88 -1.45 -19.30
C ALA A 175 -5.78 -1.86 -18.30
N VAL A 176 -5.40 -0.98 -17.38
CA VAL A 176 -4.43 -1.29 -16.35
C VAL A 176 -5.16 -1.78 -15.10
N LYS A 177 -4.98 -3.05 -14.76
CA LYS A 177 -5.54 -3.65 -13.55
C LYS A 177 -4.60 -3.41 -12.37
N ILE A 178 -5.14 -3.00 -11.25
CA ILE A 178 -4.34 -2.61 -10.08
C ILE A 178 -4.52 -3.65 -8.97
N VAL A 179 -3.40 -4.24 -8.54
CA VAL A 179 -3.32 -5.08 -7.34
C VAL A 179 -2.62 -4.29 -6.24
N SER A 180 -3.34 -3.95 -5.20
CA SER A 180 -2.76 -3.31 -4.01
C SER A 180 -2.14 -4.36 -3.10
N VAL A 181 -0.81 -4.32 -2.92
CA VAL A 181 -0.04 -5.16 -2.01
C VAL A 181 0.60 -4.27 -0.94
N PRO A 182 -0.14 -3.88 0.11
CA PRO A 182 0.35 -2.95 1.13
C PRO A 182 1.33 -3.62 2.10
N ALA A 183 2.07 -2.78 2.84
CA ALA A 183 2.57 -3.16 4.13
C ALA A 183 1.44 -3.06 5.16
N LEU A 184 1.28 -4.08 6.00
CA LEU A 184 0.24 -4.13 7.01
C LEU A 184 0.78 -3.56 8.31
N LYS A 185 0.36 -2.35 8.71
CA LYS A 185 0.95 -1.69 9.90
C LYS A 185 0.01 -0.67 10.55
N HIS A 186 0.14 -0.51 11.85
CA HIS A 186 -0.41 0.66 12.53
C HIS A 186 0.19 1.95 11.95
N HIS A 187 -0.55 3.03 12.05
CA HIS A 187 -0.10 4.33 11.58
C HIS A 187 -0.47 5.41 12.60
N TRP A 188 0.54 6.18 13.01
CA TRP A 188 0.35 7.21 14.05
C TRP A 188 -0.64 8.31 13.66
N GLU A 189 -0.84 8.56 12.36
CA GLU A 189 -1.74 9.60 11.85
C GLU A 189 -3.11 9.04 11.45
N CYS A 190 -3.15 8.06 10.56
CA CYS A 190 -4.37 7.52 9.94
C CYS A 190 -4.93 6.27 10.64
N GLY A 191 -4.34 5.83 11.74
CA GLY A 191 -4.71 4.58 12.43
C GLY A 191 -4.05 3.35 11.83
N VAL A 192 -4.25 3.07 10.55
CA VAL A 192 -3.69 1.91 9.84
C VAL A 192 -3.10 2.27 8.49
N THR A 193 -2.16 1.46 8.02
CA THR A 193 -1.76 1.37 6.62
C THR A 193 -2.18 0.00 6.11
N LEU A 194 -3.14 -0.01 5.19
CA LEU A 194 -3.70 -1.17 4.52
C LEU A 194 -3.85 -0.84 3.02
N ALA A 195 -4.73 -1.54 2.29
CA ALA A 195 -4.86 -1.39 0.84
C ALA A 195 -5.27 0.01 0.40
N ALA A 196 -6.24 0.64 1.07
CA ALA A 196 -6.68 1.99 0.75
C ALA A 196 -5.54 3.01 0.88
N LYS A 197 -4.85 3.01 2.04
CA LYS A 197 -3.76 3.94 2.26
C LYS A 197 -2.57 3.69 1.33
N ASN A 198 -2.39 2.48 0.82
CA ASN A 198 -1.36 2.18 -0.17
C ASN A 198 -1.54 2.98 -1.46
N MET A 199 -2.79 3.29 -1.84
CA MET A 199 -3.08 4.07 -3.05
C MET A 199 -2.68 5.55 -2.92
N TYR A 200 -2.56 6.08 -1.70
CA TYR A 200 -1.96 7.39 -1.46
C TYR A 200 -0.52 7.48 -2.01
N GLY A 201 0.18 6.34 -2.08
CA GLY A 201 1.49 6.24 -2.71
C GLY A 201 1.53 6.64 -4.18
N ALA A 202 0.41 6.59 -4.91
CA ALA A 202 0.34 6.98 -6.31
C ALA A 202 0.36 8.51 -6.54
N ILE A 203 0.06 9.31 -5.52
CA ILE A 203 0.08 10.78 -5.63
C ILE A 203 1.51 11.27 -5.78
N SER A 204 1.70 12.39 -6.47
CA SER A 204 3.03 12.99 -6.63
C SER A 204 3.68 13.29 -5.27
N GLU A 205 4.98 13.11 -5.20
CA GLU A 205 5.79 13.31 -4.01
C GLU A 205 5.56 14.68 -3.36
N ARG A 206 5.54 15.73 -4.18
CA ARG A 206 5.34 17.10 -3.72
C ARG A 206 4.01 17.27 -3.00
N GLN A 207 2.95 16.71 -3.54
CA GLN A 207 1.61 16.80 -2.94
C GLN A 207 1.49 15.97 -1.66
N LYS A 208 2.15 14.80 -1.56
CA LYS A 208 2.18 14.01 -0.32
C LYS A 208 2.56 14.86 0.89
N SER A 209 3.62 15.68 0.75
CA SER A 209 4.07 16.56 1.84
C SER A 209 3.06 17.67 2.16
N VAL A 210 2.42 18.25 1.14
CA VAL A 210 1.43 19.34 1.33
C VAL A 210 0.21 18.84 2.10
N PHE A 211 -0.32 17.67 1.75
CA PHE A 211 -1.51 17.12 2.41
C PHE A 211 -1.25 16.67 3.85
N HIS A 212 -0.06 16.17 4.16
CA HIS A 212 0.33 15.94 5.54
C HIS A 212 0.37 17.23 6.36
N ARG A 213 0.95 18.32 5.82
CA ARG A 213 0.99 19.62 6.52
C ARG A 213 -0.39 20.21 6.78
N GLY A 214 -1.30 20.06 5.84
CA GLY A 214 -2.67 20.57 5.95
C GLY A 214 -3.59 19.76 6.85
N GLY A 215 -3.13 18.62 7.38
CA GLY A 215 -3.97 17.71 8.17
C GLY A 215 -5.07 17.02 7.35
N ALA A 216 -4.95 17.03 6.02
CA ALA A 216 -5.94 16.49 5.07
C ALA A 216 -5.56 15.09 4.56
N ILE A 217 -4.75 14.36 5.32
CA ILE A 217 -4.22 13.05 4.89
C ILE A 217 -5.35 12.04 4.64
N ASP A 218 -6.33 11.94 5.54
CA ASP A 218 -7.41 10.97 5.42
C ASP A 218 -8.34 11.27 4.24
N GLU A 219 -8.68 12.55 4.04
CA GLU A 219 -9.45 13.02 2.89
C GLU A 219 -8.72 12.73 1.58
N THR A 220 -7.40 12.92 1.59
CA THR A 220 -6.56 12.65 0.43
C THR A 220 -6.41 11.16 0.16
N VAL A 221 -6.24 10.32 1.19
CA VAL A 221 -6.27 8.86 1.04
C VAL A 221 -7.60 8.41 0.44
N ALA A 222 -8.72 8.92 0.97
CA ALA A 222 -10.05 8.60 0.47
C ALA A 222 -10.22 9.01 -1.01
N ALA A 223 -9.75 10.20 -1.39
CA ALA A 223 -9.80 10.67 -2.77
C ALA A 223 -8.89 9.86 -3.70
N ALA A 224 -7.67 9.52 -3.26
CA ALA A 224 -6.74 8.70 -4.04
C ALA A 224 -7.31 7.31 -4.35
N VAL A 225 -7.95 6.67 -3.36
CA VAL A 225 -8.61 5.37 -3.55
C VAL A 225 -9.73 5.46 -4.58
N ARG A 226 -10.51 6.54 -4.58
CA ARG A 226 -11.58 6.73 -5.58
C ARG A 226 -11.04 7.01 -6.98
N ALA A 227 -9.87 7.67 -7.07
CA ALA A 227 -9.22 7.94 -8.33
C ALA A 227 -8.60 6.69 -8.96
N VAL A 228 -7.78 5.98 -8.17
CA VAL A 228 -7.02 4.80 -8.59
C VAL A 228 -7.43 3.58 -7.76
N THR A 229 -8.70 3.21 -7.86
CA THR A 229 -9.26 2.09 -7.10
C THR A 229 -8.59 0.79 -7.50
N PRO A 230 -8.01 0.04 -6.55
CA PRO A 230 -7.48 -1.27 -6.86
C PRO A 230 -8.59 -2.24 -7.25
N ASP A 231 -8.35 -3.03 -8.31
CA ASP A 231 -9.22 -4.12 -8.73
C ASP A 231 -9.12 -5.30 -7.74
N ILE A 232 -7.95 -5.44 -7.09
CA ILE A 232 -7.67 -6.46 -6.09
C ILE A 232 -6.92 -5.82 -4.92
N SER A 233 -7.33 -6.14 -3.72
CA SER A 233 -6.66 -5.79 -2.47
C SER A 233 -6.16 -7.05 -1.78
N LEU A 234 -4.85 -7.16 -1.62
CA LEU A 234 -4.19 -8.33 -1.05
C LEU A 234 -3.48 -7.95 0.25
N LEU A 235 -4.15 -8.19 1.39
CA LEU A 235 -3.55 -7.99 2.71
C LEU A 235 -2.83 -9.27 3.13
N ALA A 236 -1.58 -9.39 2.73
CA ALA A 236 -0.77 -10.58 2.98
C ALA A 236 0.63 -10.18 3.43
N HIS A 237 1.10 -10.78 4.50
CA HIS A 237 2.43 -10.55 5.01
C HIS A 237 2.79 -11.61 6.06
N ARG A 238 4.07 -12.00 6.15
CA ARG A 238 4.56 -12.86 7.25
C ARG A 238 4.49 -12.14 8.59
N GLN A 239 4.69 -10.83 8.59
CA GLN A 239 4.69 -10.00 9.79
C GLN A 239 3.93 -8.71 9.56
N VAL A 240 3.21 -8.24 10.55
CA VAL A 240 2.62 -6.90 10.56
C VAL A 240 3.43 -5.94 11.41
N GLY A 241 3.37 -4.66 11.07
CA GLY A 241 4.02 -3.59 11.81
C GLY A 241 3.12 -3.06 12.92
N GLY A 242 3.38 -3.45 14.15
CA GLY A 242 2.72 -2.88 15.33
C GLY A 242 3.22 -1.49 15.70
N SER A 243 2.55 -0.82 16.63
CA SER A 243 2.97 0.43 17.29
C SER A 243 2.99 1.69 16.38
N LEU A 244 4.09 2.44 16.36
CA LEU A 244 4.24 3.76 15.73
C LEU A 244 4.63 3.70 14.26
N GLY A 245 3.90 2.93 13.46
CA GLY A 245 4.11 2.99 12.01
C GLY A 245 3.86 4.39 11.42
N PRO A 246 4.48 4.70 10.28
CA PRO A 246 5.26 3.79 9.43
C PRO A 246 6.74 3.66 9.80
N HIS A 247 7.28 4.54 10.67
CA HIS A 247 8.72 4.64 10.90
C HIS A 247 9.23 3.73 12.01
N PHE A 248 8.43 3.51 13.05
CA PHE A 248 8.81 2.78 14.25
C PHE A 248 7.88 1.58 14.46
N CYS A 249 7.87 0.67 13.48
CA CYS A 249 7.08 -0.55 13.56
C CYS A 249 7.75 -1.60 14.44
N VAL A 250 6.96 -2.26 15.27
CA VAL A 250 7.34 -3.49 15.97
C VAL A 250 6.86 -4.66 15.10
N PRO A 251 7.75 -5.53 14.62
CA PRO A 251 7.35 -6.67 13.81
C PRO A 251 6.64 -7.72 14.67
N ILE A 252 5.47 -8.16 14.20
CA ILE A 252 4.66 -9.20 14.86
C ILE A 252 4.32 -10.24 13.82
N ASP A 253 4.60 -11.50 14.12
CA ASP A 253 4.26 -12.61 13.23
C ASP A 253 2.74 -12.62 13.00
N PHE A 254 2.34 -12.70 11.74
CA PHE A 254 0.93 -12.64 11.30
C PHE A 254 0.56 -13.90 10.52
N GLY A 255 1.16 -14.12 9.36
CA GLY A 255 1.04 -15.37 8.62
C GLY A 255 -0.36 -15.63 8.06
N TYR A 256 -1.04 -14.60 7.53
CA TYR A 256 -2.32 -14.74 6.83
C TYR A 256 -2.30 -14.04 5.48
N VAL A 257 -3.20 -14.49 4.62
CA VAL A 257 -3.54 -13.88 3.33
C VAL A 257 -5.02 -13.52 3.37
N VAL A 258 -5.32 -12.25 3.11
CA VAL A 258 -6.69 -11.75 2.89
C VAL A 258 -6.74 -11.19 1.48
N ALA A 259 -7.53 -11.78 0.61
CA ALA A 259 -7.74 -11.33 -0.75
C ALA A 259 -9.19 -10.82 -0.92
N SER A 260 -9.36 -9.68 -1.60
CA SER A 260 -10.68 -9.14 -1.90
C SER A 260 -10.66 -8.36 -3.21
N ASP A 261 -11.78 -8.39 -3.93
CA ASP A 261 -12.06 -7.54 -5.10
C ASP A 261 -12.63 -6.16 -4.71
N ASN A 262 -12.66 -5.84 -3.42
CA ASN A 262 -13.07 -4.55 -2.91
C ASN A 262 -12.13 -4.05 -1.80
N VAL A 263 -11.60 -2.85 -2.00
CA VAL A 263 -10.62 -2.25 -1.09
C VAL A 263 -11.19 -1.93 0.29
N LEU A 264 -12.46 -1.54 0.37
CA LEU A 264 -13.09 -1.23 1.66
C LEU A 264 -13.38 -2.50 2.45
N ALA A 265 -13.82 -3.57 1.79
CA ALA A 265 -14.03 -4.88 2.41
C ALA A 265 -12.71 -5.45 2.97
N ALA A 266 -11.64 -5.40 2.17
CA ALA A 266 -10.30 -5.80 2.62
C ALA A 266 -9.86 -5.01 3.83
N ASP A 267 -9.94 -3.68 3.78
CA ASP A 267 -9.45 -2.82 4.87
C ASP A 267 -10.32 -2.90 6.13
N ARG A 268 -11.64 -3.15 6.01
CA ARG A 268 -12.48 -3.45 7.16
C ARG A 268 -11.94 -4.66 7.93
N VAL A 269 -11.74 -5.79 7.22
CA VAL A 269 -11.19 -7.01 7.82
C VAL A 269 -9.76 -6.80 8.28
N GLY A 270 -8.99 -5.99 7.53
CA GLY A 270 -7.65 -5.55 7.93
C GLY A 270 -7.64 -4.84 9.28
N CYS A 271 -8.62 -3.98 9.54
CA CYS A 271 -8.77 -3.31 10.85
C CYS A 271 -9.08 -4.30 11.96
N ASP A 272 -9.88 -5.35 11.71
CA ASP A 272 -10.22 -6.36 12.70
C ASP A 272 -8.96 -7.07 13.23
N PHE A 273 -8.08 -7.56 12.36
CA PHE A 273 -6.85 -8.21 12.83
C PHE A 273 -5.81 -7.22 13.39
N MET A 274 -5.85 -5.95 12.96
CA MET A 274 -5.01 -4.90 13.54
C MET A 274 -5.49 -4.43 14.91
N GLY A 275 -6.68 -4.86 15.35
CA GLY A 275 -7.29 -4.43 16.61
C GLY A 275 -7.70 -2.96 16.60
N VAL A 276 -8.08 -2.44 15.43
CA VAL A 276 -8.52 -1.06 15.22
C VAL A 276 -9.98 -1.06 14.81
N ASP A 277 -10.81 -0.31 15.51
CA ASP A 277 -12.18 -0.12 15.03
C ASP A 277 -12.17 0.64 13.71
N TRP A 278 -12.59 -0.03 12.64
CA TRP A 278 -12.64 0.56 11.29
C TRP A 278 -13.55 1.80 11.21
N ARG A 279 -14.56 1.91 12.11
CA ARG A 279 -15.42 3.09 12.21
C ARG A 279 -14.68 4.32 12.70
N GLY A 280 -13.54 4.14 13.38
CA GLY A 280 -12.63 5.20 13.77
C GLY A 280 -11.59 5.56 12.69
N VAL A 281 -11.53 4.82 11.58
CA VAL A 281 -10.60 5.08 10.47
C VAL A 281 -11.24 6.04 9.47
N LYS A 282 -10.84 7.32 9.52
CA LYS A 282 -11.54 8.42 8.84
C LYS A 282 -11.63 8.25 7.32
N HIS A 283 -10.55 7.81 6.65
CA HIS A 283 -10.60 7.61 5.20
C HIS A 283 -11.54 6.46 4.77
N LEU A 284 -11.75 5.45 5.61
CA LEU A 284 -12.77 4.42 5.36
C LEU A 284 -14.16 5.01 5.53
N GLN A 285 -14.40 5.80 6.60
CA GLN A 285 -15.67 6.46 6.85
C GLN A 285 -16.09 7.41 5.73
N ILE A 286 -15.16 8.16 5.19
CA ILE A 286 -15.41 9.04 4.04
C ILE A 286 -15.88 8.22 2.83
N ASN A 287 -15.24 7.09 2.53
CA ASN A 287 -15.53 6.28 1.36
C ASN A 287 -16.79 5.42 1.52
N CYS A 288 -17.12 4.97 2.74
CA CYS A 288 -18.35 4.25 3.00
C CYS A 288 -19.55 5.18 3.29
N GLY A 289 -19.30 6.48 3.52
CA GLY A 289 -20.34 7.45 3.85
C GLY A 289 -21.06 7.12 5.16
N GLY A 290 -20.34 6.61 6.15
CA GLY A 290 -20.85 6.21 7.46
C GLY A 290 -21.70 4.92 7.45
N ARG A 291 -21.77 4.22 6.33
CA ARG A 291 -22.54 2.96 6.20
C ARG A 291 -21.68 1.75 6.53
N GLU A 292 -22.32 0.62 6.83
CA GLU A 292 -21.63 -0.66 6.93
C GLU A 292 -20.96 -1.01 5.61
N ILE A 293 -19.82 -1.67 5.71
CA ILE A 293 -19.06 -2.19 4.56
C ILE A 293 -19.34 -3.70 4.49
N PRO A 294 -20.29 -4.14 3.68
CA PRO A 294 -20.60 -5.56 3.54
C PRO A 294 -19.51 -6.26 2.72
N TYR A 295 -19.42 -7.58 2.88
CA TYR A 295 -18.65 -8.47 2.03
C TYR A 295 -19.20 -9.88 2.11
N ASP A 296 -18.99 -10.67 1.07
CA ASP A 296 -19.26 -12.09 1.02
C ASP A 296 -17.96 -12.83 1.40
N LEU A 297 -18.00 -13.48 2.57
CA LEU A 297 -16.89 -14.30 3.06
C LEU A 297 -16.96 -15.66 2.37
N LEU A 298 -16.04 -15.90 1.46
CA LEU A 298 -16.02 -17.09 0.63
C LEU A 298 -15.75 -18.37 1.44
N GLU A 299 -16.37 -19.47 1.00
CA GLU A 299 -16.20 -20.79 1.57
C GLU A 299 -14.72 -21.23 1.60
N GLY A 300 -14.30 -21.87 2.68
CA GLY A 300 -12.92 -22.25 2.94
C GLY A 300 -12.10 -21.16 3.62
N SER A 301 -12.68 -19.98 3.88
CA SER A 301 -12.03 -18.95 4.69
C SER A 301 -11.84 -19.40 6.13
N VAL A 302 -10.69 -19.02 6.72
CA VAL A 302 -10.37 -19.35 8.10
C VAL A 302 -10.41 -18.11 9.00
N PRO A 303 -10.84 -18.23 10.27
CA PRO A 303 -10.80 -17.12 11.20
C PRO A 303 -9.36 -16.76 11.59
N PHE A 304 -9.13 -15.53 11.98
CA PHE A 304 -7.88 -15.12 12.59
C PHE A 304 -7.71 -15.75 13.97
N ASP A 305 -6.47 -16.13 14.29
CA ASP A 305 -6.11 -16.61 15.62
C ASP A 305 -6.26 -15.45 16.64
N PRO A 306 -7.12 -15.62 17.67
CA PRO A 306 -7.31 -14.58 18.69
C PRO A 306 -6.03 -14.25 19.48
N VAL A 307 -5.05 -15.14 19.52
CA VAL A 307 -3.76 -14.86 20.16
C VAL A 307 -2.94 -13.91 19.32
N VAL A 308 -2.91 -14.13 17.99
CA VAL A 308 -2.20 -13.26 17.04
C VAL A 308 -2.83 -11.87 17.03
N THR A 309 -4.15 -11.79 16.88
CA THR A 309 -4.87 -10.51 16.85
C THR A 309 -4.72 -9.72 18.14
N ARG A 310 -4.79 -10.36 19.30
CA ARG A 310 -4.53 -9.71 20.60
C ARG A 310 -3.10 -9.19 20.73
N ARG A 311 -2.10 -9.92 20.22
CA ARG A 311 -0.71 -9.44 20.21
C ARG A 311 -0.56 -8.19 19.35
N ILE A 312 -1.17 -8.17 18.18
CA ILE A 312 -1.14 -7.01 17.28
C ILE A 312 -1.86 -5.83 17.94
N ALA A 313 -3.10 -6.03 18.41
CA ALA A 313 -3.90 -5.01 19.08
C ALA A 313 -3.21 -4.43 20.31
N GLY A 314 -2.51 -5.26 21.09
CA GLY A 314 -1.75 -4.84 22.27
C GLY A 314 -0.60 -3.88 22.00
N THR A 315 -0.17 -3.76 20.72
CA THR A 315 0.83 -2.77 20.30
C THR A 315 0.22 -1.45 19.82
N ALA A 316 -1.11 -1.38 19.66
CA ALA A 316 -1.78 -0.16 19.23
C ALA A 316 -1.53 0.98 20.21
N ILE A 317 -1.33 2.17 19.66
CA ILE A 317 -1.03 3.34 20.47
C ILE A 317 -2.35 4.04 20.80
N GLY A 318 -2.60 4.20 22.10
CA GLY A 318 -3.75 4.96 22.57
C GLY A 318 -3.72 6.44 22.14
N PRO A 319 -4.87 7.13 22.21
CA PRO A 319 -5.03 8.51 21.70
C PRO A 319 -3.99 9.51 22.27
N VAL A 320 -3.71 9.42 23.57
CA VAL A 320 -2.76 10.33 24.25
C VAL A 320 -1.33 10.15 23.72
N LYS A 321 -0.85 8.91 23.59
CA LYS A 321 0.46 8.63 23.02
C LYS A 321 0.51 9.03 21.53
N ARG A 322 -0.57 8.82 20.78
CA ARG A 322 -0.68 9.24 19.39
C ARG A 322 -0.58 10.75 19.26
N TRP A 323 -1.25 11.52 20.12
CA TRP A 323 -1.16 12.98 20.15
C TRP A 323 0.27 13.46 20.43
N PHE A 324 0.94 12.89 21.42
CA PHE A 324 2.33 13.21 21.75
C PHE A 324 3.27 12.96 20.55
N TRP A 325 3.19 11.77 19.95
CA TRP A 325 4.02 11.43 18.81
C TRP A 325 3.69 12.27 17.57
N ARG A 326 2.44 12.64 17.38
CA ARG A 326 2.05 13.58 16.33
C ARG A 326 2.78 14.92 16.51
N GLY A 327 2.82 15.48 17.70
CA GLY A 327 3.56 16.70 18.00
C GLY A 327 5.06 16.59 17.69
N LEU A 328 5.65 15.43 17.97
CA LEU A 328 7.08 15.19 17.76
C LEU A 328 7.44 14.92 16.29
N LEU A 329 6.60 14.14 15.57
CA LEU A 329 6.89 13.72 14.20
C LEU A 329 6.38 14.69 13.14
N TYR A 330 5.35 15.46 13.44
CA TYR A 330 4.73 16.38 12.48
C TYR A 330 5.69 17.46 11.94
N PRO A 331 6.63 18.03 12.71
CA PRO A 331 7.58 19.00 12.19
C PRO A 331 8.42 18.54 11.00
N GLN A 332 8.63 17.23 10.82
CA GLN A 332 9.37 16.70 9.66
C GLN A 332 8.78 17.14 8.32
N TYR A 333 7.47 17.35 8.25
CA TYR A 333 6.80 17.75 7.00
C TYR A 333 7.08 19.20 6.61
N PHE A 334 7.62 20.01 7.51
CA PHE A 334 7.99 21.40 7.24
C PHE A 334 9.45 21.57 6.81
N LEU A 335 10.26 20.51 6.87
CA LEU A 335 11.63 20.56 6.41
C LEU A 335 11.69 20.74 4.89
N PRO A 336 12.67 21.52 4.36
CA PRO A 336 12.80 21.75 2.93
C PRO A 336 13.00 20.46 2.12
N HIS A 337 12.47 20.41 0.91
CA HIS A 337 12.60 19.27 -0.01
C HIS A 337 14.04 18.90 -0.39
N ARG A 338 15.01 19.77 -0.14
CA ARG A 338 16.44 19.51 -0.44
C ARG A 338 17.04 18.35 0.37
N THR A 339 16.32 17.83 1.35
CA THR A 339 16.73 16.59 2.06
C THR A 339 16.37 15.31 1.32
N GLN A 340 15.81 15.39 0.12
CA GLN A 340 15.34 14.26 -0.68
C GLN A 340 16.42 13.23 -1.02
N HIS A 341 17.68 13.67 -1.16
CA HIS A 341 18.79 12.80 -1.51
C HIS A 341 19.61 12.33 -0.29
N MET A 342 19.19 12.70 0.91
CA MET A 342 19.81 12.19 2.11
C MET A 342 19.25 10.79 2.43
N GLN A 343 19.54 9.81 1.58
CA GLN A 343 19.51 8.39 1.98
C GLN A 343 20.60 8.22 3.04
N ILE A 344 20.29 8.60 4.27
CA ILE A 344 21.27 8.54 5.32
C ILE A 344 21.18 7.16 5.96
N PRO A 345 22.17 6.26 5.72
CA PRO A 345 22.31 5.03 6.50
C PRO A 345 22.29 5.30 8.02
N ARG A 346 22.71 6.50 8.43
CA ARG A 346 22.68 6.97 9.81
C ARG A 346 21.26 7.23 10.34
N PHE A 347 20.30 7.62 9.50
CA PHE A 347 18.89 7.74 9.92
C PHE A 347 18.23 6.38 10.09
N GLU A 348 18.56 5.41 9.25
CA GLU A 348 18.13 4.03 9.47
C GLU A 348 18.71 3.47 10.78
N ALA A 349 19.98 3.73 11.07
CA ALA A 349 20.62 3.36 12.32
C ALA A 349 19.98 4.06 13.53
N LEU A 350 19.67 5.35 13.43
CA LEU A 350 19.01 6.12 14.48
C LEU A 350 17.58 5.61 14.72
N GLY A 351 16.84 5.28 13.66
CA GLY A 351 15.50 4.70 13.76
C GLY A 351 15.54 3.30 14.38
N THR A 352 16.52 2.47 14.03
CA THR A 352 16.75 1.16 14.65
C THR A 352 17.08 1.31 16.13
N TRP A 353 17.94 2.25 16.49
CA TRP A 353 18.29 2.55 17.87
C TRP A 353 17.10 3.08 18.67
N ALA A 354 16.32 4.00 18.10
CA ALA A 354 15.10 4.52 18.71
C ALA A 354 14.04 3.42 18.90
N ASN A 355 13.85 2.53 17.94
CA ASN A 355 13.01 1.36 18.07
C ASN A 355 13.48 0.44 19.21
N TRP A 356 14.78 0.20 19.29
CA TRP A 356 15.36 -0.57 20.37
C TRP A 356 15.14 0.10 21.73
N LEU A 357 15.40 1.37 21.85
CA LEU A 357 15.30 2.12 23.12
C LEU A 357 13.84 2.21 23.63
N PHE A 358 12.87 2.45 22.74
CA PHE A 358 11.49 2.71 23.14
C PHE A 358 10.61 1.47 23.22
N PHE A 359 10.95 0.40 22.52
CA PHE A 359 10.07 -0.76 22.38
C PHE A 359 10.69 -2.07 22.85
N HIS A 360 12.01 -2.13 23.03
CA HIS A 360 12.74 -3.37 23.32
C HIS A 360 13.69 -3.22 24.51
N THR A 361 13.15 -2.82 25.65
CA THR A 361 13.95 -2.77 26.89
C THR A 361 14.27 -4.14 27.47
N ARG A 362 13.76 -5.23 26.91
CA ARG A 362 14.00 -6.62 27.36
C ARG A 362 14.01 -7.58 26.17
N GLY A 363 15.16 -7.82 25.58
CA GLY A 363 15.36 -8.86 24.56
C GLY A 363 16.01 -8.36 23.27
N ASP A 364 16.51 -9.30 22.46
CA ASP A 364 17.08 -9.01 21.15
C ASP A 364 15.97 -8.46 20.23
N PRO A 365 16.06 -7.21 19.78
CA PRO A 365 15.02 -6.58 18.93
C PRO A 365 14.89 -7.27 17.55
N TRP A 366 15.86 -8.08 17.20
CA TRP A 366 15.90 -8.80 15.94
C TRP A 366 15.89 -10.30 16.22
N PRO A 367 14.86 -11.04 15.81
CA PRO A 367 14.99 -12.49 15.73
C PRO A 367 16.27 -12.81 14.96
N SER A 368 17.18 -13.61 15.54
CA SER A 368 18.49 -13.93 14.97
C SER A 368 18.44 -14.46 13.52
N ARG A 369 17.29 -14.99 13.11
CA ARG A 369 16.95 -15.41 11.75
C ARG A 369 16.82 -14.24 10.72
N TRP A 370 16.73 -12.98 11.19
CA TRP A 370 16.62 -11.78 10.33
C TRP A 370 17.91 -10.97 10.23
N ARG A 371 18.98 -11.40 10.87
CA ARG A 371 20.30 -10.87 10.50
C ARG A 371 20.45 -11.15 9.03
N ALA A 372 20.34 -10.08 8.23
CA ALA A 372 20.51 -10.14 6.79
C ALA A 372 21.68 -11.09 6.51
N ARG A 373 21.44 -12.18 5.80
CA ARG A 373 22.54 -12.87 5.13
C ARG A 373 23.25 -11.73 4.37
N ARG A 374 24.42 -11.37 4.83
CA ARG A 374 25.29 -10.53 4.02
C ARG A 374 25.32 -11.22 2.68
N VAL A 375 24.80 -10.51 1.68
CA VAL A 375 25.03 -10.93 0.30
C VAL A 375 26.54 -10.92 0.17
N GLU A 376 27.14 -12.10 0.24
CA GLU A 376 28.55 -12.28 -0.06
C GLU A 376 28.73 -11.72 -1.46
N LYS A 377 29.63 -10.76 -1.55
CA LYS A 377 30.08 -10.23 -2.81
C LYS A 377 30.67 -11.39 -3.58
N SER A 378 30.00 -11.85 -4.61
CA SER A 378 30.58 -12.61 -5.70
C SER A 378 30.44 -11.82 -6.97
#